data_c6c77f9fbe9b8e303582304e1591e815
#
_entry.id   c6c77f9fbe9b8e303582304e1591e815
#
_cell.length_a   1.000
_cell.length_b   1.000
_cell.length_c   1.000
_cell.angle_alpha   90.00
_cell.angle_beta   90.00
_cell.angle_gamma   90.00
#
_symmetry.space_group_name_H-M   'P 1'
#
loop_
_entity.id
_entity.type
_entity.pdbx_description
1 polymer ?
#
loop_
_entity_poly.entity_id
_entity_poly.type
_entity_poly.pdbx_seq_one_letter_code
_entity_poly.pdbx_strand_id
1 'polypeptide(L)'
;MGILKLLGELFKGGGHARRAEEHISRGNGRERRVIHSLPALRERTISDIRGIRVLASACSDERSRDSGEMPSDPIRRESRALIAAAKKVGCFVDAAAVPGSRYTIRTGESEVRMVQLEQVYYKIKNPFAKAHLKKHPIEYALFEHVVHNILFPDCRLEFIGVAEDMREARIVYRQNAVCSDTRPDDRQIEERLSEMGLRRNGRYSFGNDFLFVTDVGQDSDNVLLDDDGNLRFIDPIIGFERPLLGLLSSAIESESKVSEILSAIYSLSQEERESLSAIEL
;
A
#
# COMPACT_ATOMS: atom_id res chain seq x y z
N MET A 1 26.35 0.03 -13.55
CA MET A 1 25.81 0.20 -12.18
C MET A 1 24.31 0.26 -12.32
N GLY A 2 23.60 -0.82 -11.96
CA GLY A 2 22.24 -1.03 -12.41
C GLY A 2 21.19 -0.22 -11.62
N ILE A 3 20.09 0.08 -12.29
CA ILE A 3 18.89 0.75 -11.80
C ILE A 3 18.35 0.13 -10.50
N LEU A 4 18.59 -1.17 -10.25
CA LEU A 4 18.31 -1.85 -8.97
C LEU A 4 18.99 -1.17 -7.77
N LYS A 5 20.17 -0.58 -7.95
CA LYS A 5 20.85 0.18 -6.90
C LYS A 5 20.17 1.53 -6.68
N LEU A 6 19.67 2.15 -7.75
CA LEU A 6 18.93 3.43 -7.70
C LEU A 6 17.54 3.25 -7.08
N LEU A 7 16.81 2.19 -7.47
CA LEU A 7 15.53 1.85 -6.86
C LEU A 7 15.70 1.39 -5.41
N GLY A 8 16.76 0.61 -5.11
CA GLY A 8 17.08 0.22 -3.74
C GLY A 8 17.48 1.41 -2.86
N GLU A 9 18.07 2.47 -3.41
CA GLU A 9 18.39 3.71 -2.68
C GLU A 9 17.17 4.62 -2.53
N LEU A 10 16.26 4.67 -3.52
CA LEU A 10 15.00 5.38 -3.43
C LEU A 10 14.07 4.78 -2.34
N PHE A 11 14.10 3.46 -2.18
CA PHE A 11 13.31 2.76 -1.16
C PHE A 11 14.02 2.63 0.20
N LYS A 12 15.35 2.75 0.28
CA LYS A 12 16.13 2.70 1.53
C LYS A 12 16.14 3.99 2.34
N GLY A 13 15.59 5.09 1.83
CA GLY A 13 15.56 6.39 2.49
C GLY A 13 14.74 6.49 3.79
N GLY A 14 14.19 5.37 4.30
CA GLY A 14 13.42 5.31 5.54
C GLY A 14 14.20 4.90 6.80
N GLY A 15 15.51 4.69 6.73
CA GLY A 15 16.31 4.02 7.77
C GLY A 15 16.96 4.88 8.85
N HIS A 16 16.74 6.19 8.93
CA HIS A 16 17.33 7.06 9.96
C HIS A 16 16.36 8.10 10.54
N ALA A 17 15.27 7.63 11.12
CA ALA A 17 14.54 8.43 12.12
C ALA A 17 14.66 7.73 13.48
N ARG A 18 15.85 7.82 14.10
CA ARG A 18 16.01 7.45 15.51
C ARG A 18 15.41 8.53 16.40
N ARG A 19 14.47 8.07 17.25
CA ARG A 19 14.08 8.64 18.56
C ARG A 19 13.94 10.15 18.64
N ALA A 20 12.72 10.65 18.45
CA ALA A 20 12.24 11.80 19.19
C ALA A 20 11.53 11.24 20.42
N GLU A 21 12.08 11.54 21.61
CA GLU A 21 11.58 11.08 22.90
C GLU A 21 10.23 11.73 23.21
N GLU A 22 9.30 10.91 23.66
CA GLU A 22 7.98 11.30 24.13
C GLU A 22 8.07 12.02 25.48
N HIS A 23 7.59 13.25 25.53
CA HIS A 23 7.03 13.82 26.75
C HIS A 23 5.52 14.04 26.53
N ILE A 24 4.71 13.17 27.09
CA ILE A 24 3.26 13.17 26.96
C ILE A 24 2.66 13.91 28.16
N SER A 25 2.07 15.07 27.90
CA SER A 25 1.10 15.69 28.78
C SER A 25 -0.29 15.15 28.45
N ARG A 26 -0.95 14.57 29.45
CA ARG A 26 -2.32 14.04 29.35
C ARG A 26 -3.32 15.19 29.25
N GLY A 27 -3.91 15.37 28.06
CA GLY A 27 -5.01 16.32 27.83
C GLY A 27 -5.06 16.71 26.36
N ASN A 28 -6.13 16.34 25.62
CA ASN A 28 -6.37 16.61 24.20
C ASN A 28 -5.31 16.09 23.19
N GLY A 29 -4.61 15.01 23.53
CA GLY A 29 -3.46 14.53 22.76
C GLY A 29 -3.81 13.79 21.45
N ARG A 30 -5.09 13.51 21.15
CA ARG A 30 -5.46 12.68 19.99
C ARG A 30 -5.35 13.43 18.67
N GLU A 31 -5.88 14.65 18.57
CA GLU A 31 -5.78 15.49 17.37
C GLU A 31 -4.34 15.86 17.01
N ARG A 32 -3.51 16.19 18.03
CA ARG A 32 -2.10 16.55 17.81
C ARG A 32 -1.23 15.42 17.25
N ARG A 33 -1.54 14.13 17.52
CA ARG A 33 -0.73 13.00 17.02
C ARG A 33 -0.80 12.83 15.50
N VAL A 34 -1.96 13.04 14.90
CA VAL A 34 -2.13 12.94 13.44
C VAL A 34 -1.36 14.08 12.77
N ILE A 35 -1.52 15.32 13.23
CA ILE A 35 -0.92 16.51 12.62
C ILE A 35 0.62 16.44 12.61
N HIS A 36 1.26 16.02 13.71
CA HIS A 36 2.72 15.95 13.79
C HIS A 36 3.33 14.83 12.92
N SER A 37 2.56 13.84 12.52
CA SER A 37 3.01 12.75 11.63
C SER A 37 2.79 13.04 10.15
N LEU A 38 1.92 13.99 9.80
CA LEU A 38 1.54 14.28 8.41
C LEU A 38 2.73 14.64 7.50
N PRO A 39 3.71 15.49 7.91
CA PRO A 39 4.88 15.78 7.09
C PRO A 39 5.68 14.53 6.76
N ALA A 40 5.99 13.70 7.75
CA ALA A 40 6.73 12.45 7.53
C ALA A 40 5.93 11.45 6.70
N LEU A 41 4.61 11.40 6.87
CA LEU A 41 3.73 10.57 6.06
C LEU A 41 3.70 11.05 4.61
N ARG A 42 3.66 12.37 4.38
CA ARG A 42 3.71 12.98 3.05
C ARG A 42 4.99 12.59 2.31
N GLU A 43 6.15 12.75 2.94
CA GLU A 43 7.44 12.36 2.35
C GLU A 43 7.50 10.86 1.98
N ARG A 44 6.98 10.00 2.85
CA ARG A 44 6.90 8.55 2.58
C ARG A 44 5.95 8.27 1.41
N THR A 45 4.80 8.94 1.36
CA THR A 45 3.83 8.80 0.27
C THR A 45 4.40 9.25 -1.06
N ILE A 46 5.15 10.36 -1.08
CA ILE A 46 5.88 10.84 -2.26
C ILE A 46 6.87 9.77 -2.73
N SER A 47 7.64 9.17 -1.81
CA SER A 47 8.57 8.09 -2.13
C SER A 47 7.88 6.89 -2.76
N ASP A 48 6.73 6.46 -2.19
CA ASP A 48 5.94 5.35 -2.74
C ASP A 48 5.42 5.67 -4.15
N ILE A 49 4.87 6.86 -4.35
CA ILE A 49 4.36 7.31 -5.66
C ILE A 49 5.49 7.40 -6.68
N ARG A 50 6.67 7.91 -6.32
CA ARG A 50 7.85 7.92 -7.21
C ARG A 50 8.23 6.51 -7.64
N GLY A 51 8.22 5.55 -6.72
CA GLY A 51 8.52 4.15 -7.01
C GLY A 51 7.57 3.54 -8.04
N ILE A 52 6.27 3.76 -7.90
CA ILE A 52 5.27 3.21 -8.83
C ILE A 52 5.16 4.00 -10.14
N ARG A 53 5.52 5.29 -10.16
CA ARG A 53 5.46 6.14 -11.36
C ARG A 53 6.23 5.54 -12.52
N VAL A 54 7.46 5.12 -12.27
CA VAL A 54 8.34 4.54 -13.30
C VAL A 54 7.72 3.28 -13.88
N LEU A 55 7.15 2.43 -13.03
CA LEU A 55 6.52 1.19 -13.46
C LEU A 55 5.21 1.47 -14.21
N ALA A 56 4.36 2.37 -13.71
CA ALA A 56 3.09 2.72 -14.33
C ALA A 56 3.30 3.36 -15.73
N SER A 57 4.28 4.26 -15.85
CA SER A 57 4.65 4.86 -17.15
C SER A 57 5.14 3.80 -18.13
N ALA A 58 6.02 2.90 -17.69
CA ALA A 58 6.52 1.82 -18.53
C ALA A 58 5.40 0.85 -18.96
N CYS A 59 4.41 0.58 -18.08
CA CYS A 59 3.24 -0.23 -18.44
C CYS A 59 2.40 0.43 -19.53
N SER A 60 2.19 1.75 -19.45
CA SER A 60 1.47 2.51 -20.47
C SER A 60 2.17 2.45 -21.82
N ASP A 61 3.50 2.59 -21.84
CA ASP A 61 4.32 2.45 -23.05
C ASP A 61 4.18 1.06 -23.67
N GLU A 62 4.26 -0.01 -22.85
CA GLU A 62 4.18 -1.38 -23.34
C GLU A 62 2.77 -1.70 -23.90
N ARG A 63 1.71 -1.20 -23.26
CA ARG A 63 0.33 -1.31 -23.82
C ARG A 63 0.20 -0.65 -25.19
N SER A 64 0.88 0.49 -25.39
CA SER A 64 0.81 1.26 -26.64
C SER A 64 1.62 0.60 -27.76
N ARG A 65 2.68 -0.15 -27.45
CA ARG A 65 3.53 -0.83 -28.42
C ARG A 65 2.99 -2.14 -28.92
N ASP A 66 2.17 -2.80 -28.11
CA ASP A 66 1.64 -4.14 -28.42
C ASP A 66 0.47 -4.04 -29.40
N SER A 67 0.79 -3.62 -30.65
CA SER A 67 -0.14 -3.59 -31.80
C SER A 67 -0.23 -4.94 -32.54
N GLY A 68 0.47 -5.96 -32.02
CA GLY A 68 0.47 -7.32 -32.58
C GLY A 68 -0.72 -8.15 -32.12
N GLU A 69 -0.66 -9.47 -32.33
CA GLU A 69 -1.68 -10.43 -31.85
C GLU A 69 -1.87 -10.37 -30.33
N MET A 70 -2.76 -9.50 -29.90
CA MET A 70 -3.08 -9.31 -28.49
C MET A 70 -3.93 -10.47 -27.99
N PRO A 71 -3.65 -11.03 -26.81
CA PRO A 71 -4.59 -11.93 -26.18
C PRO A 71 -5.97 -11.27 -26.08
N SER A 72 -7.00 -12.00 -26.46
CA SER A 72 -8.39 -11.54 -26.30
C SER A 72 -8.76 -11.30 -24.84
N ASP A 73 -7.99 -11.87 -23.91
CA ASP A 73 -8.14 -11.73 -22.47
C ASP A 73 -7.43 -10.46 -21.96
N PRO A 74 -8.18 -9.46 -21.46
CA PRO A 74 -7.63 -8.21 -20.91
C PRO A 74 -6.63 -8.44 -19.77
N ILE A 75 -6.86 -9.43 -18.90
CA ILE A 75 -5.99 -9.74 -17.76
C ILE A 75 -4.61 -10.22 -18.24
N ARG A 76 -4.59 -11.08 -19.24
CA ARG A 76 -3.33 -11.54 -19.83
C ARG A 76 -2.55 -10.44 -20.52
N ARG A 77 -3.25 -9.50 -21.15
CA ARG A 77 -2.64 -8.31 -21.76
C ARG A 77 -1.98 -7.43 -20.70
N GLU A 78 -2.72 -7.07 -19.67
CA GLU A 78 -2.22 -6.27 -18.57
C GLU A 78 -1.05 -6.98 -17.84
N SER A 79 -1.15 -8.29 -17.65
CA SER A 79 -0.10 -9.10 -17.05
C SER A 79 1.20 -9.06 -17.87
N ARG A 80 1.11 -9.19 -19.19
CA ARG A 80 2.27 -9.07 -20.08
C ARG A 80 2.90 -7.70 -20.03
N ALA A 81 2.08 -6.63 -20.09
CA ALA A 81 2.55 -5.27 -20.02
C ALA A 81 3.30 -5.01 -18.70
N LEU A 82 2.78 -5.49 -17.58
CA LEU A 82 3.40 -5.33 -16.26
C LEU A 82 4.75 -6.08 -16.18
N ILE A 83 4.82 -7.32 -16.67
CA ILE A 83 6.07 -8.09 -16.71
C ILE A 83 7.11 -7.42 -17.61
N ALA A 84 6.72 -7.00 -18.81
CA ALA A 84 7.61 -6.33 -19.75
C ALA A 84 8.12 -5.01 -19.18
N ALA A 85 7.23 -4.20 -18.61
CA ALA A 85 7.59 -2.96 -17.93
C ALA A 85 8.57 -3.20 -16.77
N ALA A 86 8.32 -4.18 -15.92
CA ALA A 86 9.18 -4.51 -14.81
C ALA A 86 10.58 -4.94 -15.25
N LYS A 87 10.69 -5.74 -16.32
CA LYS A 87 11.97 -6.12 -16.93
C LYS A 87 12.70 -4.89 -17.48
N LYS A 88 11.99 -3.98 -18.14
CA LYS A 88 12.53 -2.75 -18.72
C LYS A 88 13.08 -1.79 -17.66
N VAL A 89 12.36 -1.61 -16.55
CA VAL A 89 12.77 -0.70 -15.45
C VAL A 89 13.64 -1.38 -14.40
N GLY A 90 13.92 -2.68 -14.54
CA GLY A 90 14.85 -3.40 -13.66
C GLY A 90 14.29 -3.79 -12.30
N CYS A 91 12.96 -3.85 -12.14
CA CYS A 91 12.29 -4.32 -10.93
C CYS A 91 11.64 -5.71 -11.09
N PHE A 92 12.03 -6.45 -12.14
CA PHE A 92 11.61 -7.84 -12.28
C PHE A 92 12.40 -8.74 -11.33
N VAL A 93 11.71 -9.60 -10.59
CA VAL A 93 12.30 -10.55 -9.65
C VAL A 93 11.90 -11.98 -10.02
N ASP A 94 12.81 -12.93 -9.79
CA ASP A 94 12.46 -14.34 -9.93
C ASP A 94 11.60 -14.78 -8.73
N ALA A 95 10.39 -15.26 -9.00
CA ALA A 95 9.50 -15.77 -7.96
C ALA A 95 10.12 -16.90 -7.13
N ALA A 96 11.01 -17.72 -7.73
CA ALA A 96 11.71 -18.79 -7.01
C ALA A 96 12.79 -18.24 -6.07
N ALA A 97 13.36 -17.09 -6.38
CA ALA A 97 14.40 -16.43 -5.57
C ALA A 97 13.84 -15.58 -4.41
N VAL A 98 12.52 -15.37 -4.34
CA VAL A 98 11.90 -14.67 -3.20
C VAL A 98 12.14 -15.46 -1.92
N PRO A 99 12.79 -14.86 -0.87
CA PRO A 99 13.16 -15.56 0.33
C PRO A 99 11.98 -16.12 1.13
N GLY A 100 12.28 -17.07 2.00
CA GLY A 100 11.35 -17.60 3.00
C GLY A 100 10.79 -18.97 2.68
N SER A 101 10.40 -19.67 3.74
CA SER A 101 9.66 -20.91 3.62
C SER A 101 8.22 -20.61 3.22
N ARG A 102 7.67 -21.40 2.31
CA ARG A 102 6.25 -21.30 1.95
C ARG A 102 5.41 -21.58 3.19
N TYR A 103 4.80 -20.56 3.71
CA TYR A 103 3.62 -20.75 4.53
C TYR A 103 2.50 -21.17 3.58
N THR A 104 1.91 -22.33 3.82
CA THR A 104 1.03 -23.05 2.88
C THR A 104 -0.35 -22.41 2.69
N ILE A 105 -0.51 -21.13 2.95
CA ILE A 105 -1.75 -20.45 2.59
C ILE A 105 -1.56 -19.86 1.19
N ARG A 106 -1.66 -20.72 0.18
CA ARG A 106 -1.86 -20.28 -1.19
C ARG A 106 -3.36 -20.02 -1.38
N THR A 107 -3.78 -18.81 -1.10
CA THR A 107 -5.08 -18.35 -1.60
C THR A 107 -4.93 -18.04 -3.10
N GLY A 108 -6.02 -18.05 -3.88
CA GLY A 108 -5.96 -17.62 -5.28
C GLY A 108 -5.47 -16.17 -5.46
N GLU A 109 -5.41 -15.42 -4.37
CA GLU A 109 -5.05 -13.99 -4.33
C GLU A 109 -3.58 -13.75 -4.00
N SER A 110 -2.99 -14.54 -3.12
CA SER A 110 -1.59 -14.33 -2.67
C SER A 110 -0.91 -15.61 -2.19
N GLU A 111 0.42 -15.63 -2.32
CA GLU A 111 1.31 -16.55 -1.63
C GLU A 111 2.08 -15.76 -0.58
N VAL A 112 2.19 -16.28 0.62
CA VAL A 112 2.94 -15.66 1.72
C VAL A 112 4.12 -16.55 2.08
N ARG A 113 5.32 -15.95 2.20
CA ARG A 113 6.55 -16.63 2.65
C ARG A 113 7.10 -15.90 3.87
N MET A 114 7.50 -16.63 4.88
CA MET A 114 8.09 -16.08 6.09
C MET A 114 9.58 -16.33 6.17
N VAL A 115 10.34 -15.30 6.50
CA VAL A 115 11.75 -15.38 6.90
C VAL A 115 11.82 -15.17 8.40
N GLN A 116 11.86 -16.28 9.17
CA GLN A 116 11.78 -16.24 10.64
C GLN A 116 12.89 -15.42 11.30
N LEU A 117 14.13 -15.55 10.82
CA LEU A 117 15.29 -14.84 11.39
C LEU A 117 15.18 -13.32 11.25
N GLU A 118 14.56 -12.84 10.17
CA GLU A 118 14.39 -11.42 9.90
C GLU A 118 13.07 -10.87 10.41
N GLN A 119 12.17 -11.74 10.86
CA GLN A 119 10.80 -11.39 11.26
C GLN A 119 10.06 -10.60 10.16
N VAL A 120 10.11 -11.14 8.93
CA VAL A 120 9.45 -10.51 7.78
C VAL A 120 8.65 -11.51 6.96
N TYR A 121 7.60 -11.02 6.35
CA TYR A 121 6.81 -11.73 5.35
C TYR A 121 7.09 -11.16 3.95
N TYR A 122 7.21 -12.05 2.97
CA TYR A 122 7.10 -11.72 1.56
C TYR A 122 5.71 -12.12 1.07
N LYS A 123 4.96 -11.16 0.56
CA LYS A 123 3.62 -11.34 -0.02
C LYS A 123 3.74 -11.28 -1.54
N ILE A 124 3.41 -12.37 -2.22
CA ILE A 124 3.42 -12.49 -3.68
C ILE A 124 1.96 -12.42 -4.12
N LYS A 125 1.47 -11.21 -4.40
CA LYS A 125 0.06 -10.93 -4.68
C LYS A 125 -0.27 -11.03 -6.16
N ASN A 126 -1.43 -11.62 -6.47
CA ASN A 126 -2.02 -11.54 -7.80
C ASN A 126 -2.73 -10.18 -7.96
N PRO A 127 -2.20 -9.24 -8.78
CA PRO A 127 -2.81 -7.93 -8.94
C PRO A 127 -4.17 -7.99 -9.64
N PHE A 128 -4.50 -9.12 -10.23
CA PHE A 128 -5.72 -9.33 -11.02
C PHE A 128 -6.77 -10.19 -10.30
N ALA A 129 -6.53 -10.62 -9.08
CA ALA A 129 -7.46 -11.50 -8.34
C ALA A 129 -8.89 -10.94 -8.30
N LYS A 130 -9.04 -9.61 -8.27
CA LYS A 130 -10.31 -8.88 -8.26
C LYS A 130 -10.50 -8.00 -9.50
N ALA A 131 -9.81 -8.29 -10.59
CA ALA A 131 -9.77 -7.46 -11.81
C ALA A 131 -11.14 -7.24 -12.46
N HIS A 132 -12.07 -8.21 -12.31
CA HIS A 132 -13.44 -8.07 -12.83
C HIS A 132 -14.24 -6.94 -12.21
N LEU A 133 -13.81 -6.45 -11.03
CA LEU A 133 -14.42 -5.33 -10.33
C LEU A 133 -13.76 -3.97 -10.68
N LYS A 134 -12.67 -3.98 -11.48
CA LYS A 134 -11.78 -2.82 -11.64
C LYS A 134 -11.57 -2.49 -13.12
N LYS A 135 -11.74 -1.22 -13.47
CA LYS A 135 -11.54 -0.74 -14.85
C LYS A 135 -10.05 -0.71 -15.24
N HIS A 136 -9.16 -0.47 -14.29
CA HIS A 136 -7.73 -0.33 -14.48
C HIS A 136 -6.98 -1.21 -13.46
N PRO A 137 -6.85 -2.54 -13.71
CA PRO A 137 -6.31 -3.47 -12.72
C PRO A 137 -4.90 -3.15 -12.22
N ILE A 138 -4.00 -2.77 -13.11
CA ILE A 138 -2.59 -2.49 -12.75
C ILE A 138 -2.50 -1.26 -11.87
N GLU A 139 -3.05 -0.14 -12.32
CA GLU A 139 -3.02 1.12 -11.59
C GLU A 139 -3.67 0.96 -10.23
N TYR A 140 -4.77 0.24 -10.18
CA TYR A 140 -5.46 -0.02 -8.92
C TYR A 140 -4.58 -0.83 -7.96
N ALA A 141 -3.95 -1.90 -8.42
CA ALA A 141 -3.07 -2.72 -7.60
C ALA A 141 -1.82 -1.96 -7.11
N LEU A 142 -1.26 -1.08 -7.96
CA LEU A 142 -0.14 -0.21 -7.58
C LEU A 142 -0.55 0.85 -6.55
N PHE A 143 -1.77 1.39 -6.65
CA PHE A 143 -2.27 2.37 -5.69
C PHE A 143 -2.73 1.74 -4.37
N GLU A 144 -3.17 0.48 -4.39
CA GLU A 144 -3.64 -0.21 -3.18
C GLU A 144 -2.55 -0.22 -2.09
N HIS A 145 -1.29 -0.50 -2.45
CA HIS A 145 -0.23 -0.47 -1.46
C HIS A 145 0.14 0.94 -0.97
N VAL A 146 0.02 1.97 -1.84
CA VAL A 146 0.25 3.37 -1.43
C VAL A 146 -0.79 3.77 -0.39
N VAL A 147 -2.08 3.50 -0.66
CA VAL A 147 -3.15 3.81 0.28
C VAL A 147 -3.05 2.96 1.54
N HIS A 148 -2.67 1.68 1.43
CA HIS A 148 -2.36 0.85 2.60
C HIS A 148 -1.29 1.49 3.48
N ASN A 149 -0.19 1.95 2.89
CA ASN A 149 0.92 2.56 3.61
C ASN A 149 0.56 3.93 4.23
N ILE A 150 -0.39 4.65 3.64
CA ILE A 150 -0.94 5.87 4.22
C ILE A 150 -1.80 5.53 5.45
N LEU A 151 -2.74 4.59 5.30
CA LEU A 151 -3.66 4.22 6.37
C LEU A 151 -2.97 3.49 7.53
N PHE A 152 -2.03 2.60 7.20
CA PHE A 152 -1.40 1.66 8.14
C PHE A 152 0.12 1.75 8.09
N PRO A 153 0.72 2.90 8.43
CA PRO A 153 2.16 3.15 8.29
C PRO A 153 3.03 2.20 9.15
N ASP A 154 2.47 1.65 10.23
CA ASP A 154 3.13 0.69 11.10
C ASP A 154 3.13 -0.75 10.54
N CYS A 155 2.28 -1.01 9.53
CA CYS A 155 2.18 -2.28 8.82
C CYS A 155 2.55 -2.13 7.34
N ARG A 156 3.50 -1.25 7.04
CA ARG A 156 3.89 -0.85 5.70
C ARG A 156 4.24 -2.04 4.81
N LEU A 157 3.74 -2.00 3.58
CA LEU A 157 4.14 -2.87 2.49
C LEU A 157 5.30 -2.20 1.71
N GLU A 158 6.46 -2.83 1.70
CA GLU A 158 7.60 -2.41 0.88
C GLU A 158 7.50 -3.09 -0.49
N PHE A 159 7.43 -2.32 -1.56
CA PHE A 159 7.44 -2.86 -2.92
C PHE A 159 8.83 -3.40 -3.26
N ILE A 160 8.92 -4.69 -3.57
CA ILE A 160 10.18 -5.37 -3.93
C ILE A 160 10.32 -5.50 -5.44
N GLY A 161 9.20 -5.74 -6.14
CA GLY A 161 9.22 -5.90 -7.58
C GLY A 161 8.03 -6.64 -8.13
N VAL A 162 8.15 -7.04 -9.40
CA VAL A 162 7.17 -7.84 -10.11
C VAL A 162 7.80 -9.18 -10.47
N ALA A 163 7.09 -10.26 -10.16
CA ALA A 163 7.46 -11.62 -10.53
C ALA A 163 6.51 -12.18 -11.60
N GLU A 164 6.89 -13.29 -12.19
CA GLU A 164 6.05 -14.07 -13.09
C GLU A 164 5.79 -15.44 -12.46
N ASP A 165 4.50 -15.83 -12.38
CA ASP A 165 4.07 -17.16 -11.98
C ASP A 165 3.01 -17.67 -12.95
N MET A 166 3.23 -18.84 -13.55
CA MET A 166 2.33 -19.44 -14.57
C MET A 166 1.93 -18.49 -15.71
N ARG A 167 2.86 -17.65 -16.17
CA ARG A 167 2.66 -16.61 -17.20
C ARG A 167 1.76 -15.45 -16.76
N GLU A 168 1.51 -15.30 -15.47
CA GLU A 168 0.80 -14.18 -14.88
C GLU A 168 1.73 -13.33 -14.02
N ALA A 169 1.52 -12.02 -14.05
CA ALA A 169 2.26 -11.11 -13.19
C ALA A 169 1.85 -11.29 -11.72
N ARG A 170 2.82 -11.16 -10.84
CA ARG A 170 2.68 -11.10 -9.39
C ARG A 170 3.41 -9.87 -8.88
N ILE A 171 2.84 -9.15 -7.93
CA ILE A 171 3.54 -8.07 -7.24
C ILE A 171 4.09 -8.62 -5.94
N VAL A 172 5.38 -8.36 -5.70
CA VAL A 172 6.08 -8.84 -4.50
C VAL A 172 6.26 -7.69 -3.53
N TYR A 173 5.74 -7.87 -2.32
CA TYR A 173 5.90 -6.95 -1.20
C TYR A 173 6.65 -7.64 -0.05
N ARG A 174 7.39 -6.84 0.72
CA ARG A 174 7.94 -7.21 2.01
C ARG A 174 7.19 -6.46 3.11
N GLN A 175 6.90 -7.13 4.21
CA GLN A 175 6.22 -6.56 5.36
C GLN A 175 6.84 -7.11 6.65
N ASN A 176 7.02 -6.26 7.66
CA ASN A 176 7.44 -6.73 8.98
C ASN A 176 6.38 -7.65 9.57
N ALA A 177 6.84 -8.73 10.19
CA ALA A 177 5.94 -9.65 10.88
C ALA A 177 5.36 -9.00 12.14
N VAL A 178 4.09 -9.28 12.39
CA VAL A 178 3.47 -9.02 13.68
C VAL A 178 3.46 -10.33 14.45
N CYS A 179 4.27 -10.40 15.49
CA CYS A 179 4.42 -11.62 16.29
C CYS A 179 3.38 -11.60 17.43
N SER A 180 2.11 -11.77 17.09
CA SER A 180 1.03 -11.85 18.07
C SER A 180 -0.12 -12.67 17.53
N ASP A 181 -0.74 -13.45 18.42
CA ASP A 181 -1.97 -14.18 18.16
C ASP A 181 -3.19 -13.47 18.78
N THR A 182 -2.97 -12.31 19.41
CA THR A 182 -4.03 -11.58 20.10
C THR A 182 -4.86 -10.80 19.10
N ARG A 183 -6.16 -11.04 19.12
CA ARG A 183 -7.13 -10.33 18.26
C ARG A 183 -7.76 -9.17 19.02
N PRO A 184 -7.95 -8.02 18.37
CA PRO A 184 -8.71 -6.92 18.94
C PRO A 184 -10.21 -7.24 18.98
N ASP A 185 -10.95 -6.54 19.82
CA ASP A 185 -12.41 -6.50 19.73
C ASP A 185 -12.86 -5.51 18.64
N ASP A 186 -14.12 -5.64 18.21
CA ASP A 186 -14.72 -4.79 17.17
C ASP A 186 -14.73 -3.31 17.56
N ARG A 187 -14.81 -2.99 18.86
CA ARG A 187 -14.82 -1.62 19.35
C ARG A 187 -13.45 -0.96 19.17
N GLN A 188 -12.36 -1.68 19.48
CA GLN A 188 -10.99 -1.18 19.29
C GLN A 188 -10.73 -0.89 17.81
N ILE A 189 -11.19 -1.77 16.92
CA ILE A 189 -11.07 -1.58 15.46
C ILE A 189 -11.86 -0.34 15.02
N GLU A 190 -13.12 -0.22 15.49
CA GLU A 190 -13.99 0.90 15.14
C GLU A 190 -13.45 2.24 15.63
N GLU A 191 -12.98 2.29 16.89
CA GLU A 191 -12.34 3.49 17.44
C GLU A 191 -11.16 3.91 16.59
N ARG A 192 -10.27 2.98 16.24
CA ARG A 192 -9.08 3.28 15.43
C ARG A 192 -9.42 3.77 14.02
N LEU A 193 -10.33 3.11 13.33
CA LEU A 193 -10.72 3.50 11.98
C LEU A 193 -11.51 4.82 11.97
N SER A 194 -12.31 5.07 13.01
CA SER A 194 -13.01 6.35 13.19
C SER A 194 -12.05 7.52 13.42
N GLU A 195 -10.95 7.31 14.16
CA GLU A 195 -9.88 8.29 14.32
C GLU A 195 -9.23 8.68 12.97
N MET A 196 -9.29 7.79 11.99
CA MET A 196 -8.79 8.02 10.63
C MET A 196 -9.87 8.62 9.69
N GLY A 197 -11.05 8.97 10.21
CA GLY A 197 -12.16 9.52 9.42
C GLY A 197 -12.97 8.48 8.67
N LEU A 198 -12.78 7.19 8.97
CA LEU A 198 -13.54 6.11 8.35
C LEU A 198 -14.72 5.72 9.24
N ARG A 199 -15.91 5.69 8.68
CA ARG A 199 -17.14 5.34 9.40
C ARG A 199 -17.57 3.92 9.06
N ARG A 200 -18.12 3.21 10.03
CA ARG A 200 -18.68 1.87 9.80
C ARG A 200 -19.82 1.96 8.78
N ASN A 201 -19.74 1.20 7.71
CA ASN A 201 -20.75 1.08 6.66
C ASN A 201 -21.21 -0.36 6.42
N GLY A 202 -20.70 -1.31 7.21
CA GLY A 202 -21.06 -2.73 7.18
C GLY A 202 -20.49 -3.48 8.38
N ARG A 203 -20.76 -4.78 8.48
CA ARG A 203 -20.30 -5.59 9.63
C ARG A 203 -18.78 -5.57 9.78
N TYR A 204 -18.04 -5.67 8.69
CA TYR A 204 -16.56 -5.71 8.62
C TYR A 204 -16.02 -4.68 7.65
N SER A 205 -16.76 -3.58 7.45
CA SER A 205 -16.45 -2.56 6.45
C SER A 205 -16.58 -1.17 7.04
N PHE A 206 -15.60 -0.33 6.70
CA PHE A 206 -15.50 1.07 7.10
C PHE A 206 -15.11 1.90 5.89
N GLY A 207 -15.58 3.15 5.81
CA GLY A 207 -15.24 3.99 4.66
C GLY A 207 -15.63 5.44 4.84
N ASN A 208 -15.26 6.22 3.84
CA ASN A 208 -15.67 7.61 3.62
C ASN A 208 -16.01 7.80 2.14
N ASP A 209 -16.15 9.04 1.69
CA ASP A 209 -16.53 9.36 0.29
C ASP A 209 -15.43 9.00 -0.74
N PHE A 210 -14.24 8.60 -0.29
CA PHE A 210 -13.07 8.38 -1.13
C PHE A 210 -12.62 6.92 -1.17
N LEU A 211 -12.78 6.19 -0.07
CA LEU A 211 -12.32 4.81 0.02
C LEU A 211 -13.14 4.00 1.03
N PHE A 212 -12.97 2.69 0.95
CA PHE A 212 -13.45 1.78 1.97
C PHE A 212 -12.38 0.73 2.32
N VAL A 213 -12.41 0.29 3.58
CA VAL A 213 -11.58 -0.78 4.12
C VAL A 213 -12.51 -1.89 4.57
N THR A 214 -12.26 -3.10 4.15
CA THR A 214 -13.07 -4.26 4.52
C THR A 214 -12.21 -5.42 4.98
N ASP A 215 -12.85 -6.47 5.49
CA ASP A 215 -12.20 -7.64 6.06
C ASP A 215 -11.36 -7.32 7.31
N VAL A 216 -11.89 -6.44 8.14
CA VAL A 216 -11.26 -5.88 9.35
C VAL A 216 -12.16 -6.05 10.59
N GLY A 217 -12.71 -7.24 10.83
CA GLY A 217 -13.50 -7.56 12.03
C GLY A 217 -12.69 -8.38 13.04
N GLN A 218 -13.25 -8.54 14.25
CA GLN A 218 -12.65 -9.37 15.30
C GLN A 218 -12.43 -10.85 14.89
N ASP A 219 -13.21 -11.33 13.92
CA ASP A 219 -13.12 -12.69 13.39
C ASP A 219 -12.13 -12.78 12.21
N SER A 220 -11.53 -11.66 11.80
CA SER A 220 -10.56 -11.59 10.71
C SER A 220 -9.13 -11.79 11.23
N ASP A 221 -8.32 -12.55 10.49
CA ASP A 221 -6.89 -12.68 10.77
C ASP A 221 -6.08 -11.47 10.26
N ASN A 222 -6.74 -10.46 9.71
CA ASN A 222 -6.11 -9.29 9.09
C ASN A 222 -5.82 -8.15 10.06
N VAL A 223 -6.30 -8.23 11.31
CA VAL A 223 -6.05 -7.25 12.36
C VAL A 223 -5.62 -7.95 13.63
N LEU A 224 -4.43 -7.61 14.13
CA LEU A 224 -3.84 -8.16 15.35
C LEU A 224 -3.50 -7.05 16.33
N LEU A 225 -3.38 -7.39 17.61
CA LEU A 225 -2.73 -6.56 18.61
C LEU A 225 -1.27 -6.98 18.73
N ASP A 226 -0.33 -6.02 18.68
CA ASP A 226 1.07 -6.31 19.01
C ASP A 226 1.26 -6.44 20.52
N ASP A 227 2.49 -6.75 20.94
CA ASP A 227 2.84 -6.92 22.36
C ASP A 227 2.62 -5.65 23.21
N ASP A 228 2.60 -4.49 22.58
CA ASP A 228 2.32 -3.19 23.21
C ASP A 228 0.82 -2.84 23.19
N GLY A 229 -0.03 -3.72 22.65
CA GLY A 229 -1.47 -3.53 22.52
C GLY A 229 -1.90 -2.58 21.38
N ASN A 230 -1.01 -2.29 20.43
CA ASN A 230 -1.35 -1.48 19.26
C ASN A 230 -1.98 -2.34 18.16
N LEU A 231 -2.97 -1.77 17.48
CA LEU A 231 -3.62 -2.42 16.34
C LEU A 231 -2.69 -2.47 15.13
N ARG A 232 -2.57 -3.65 14.54
CA ARG A 232 -1.78 -3.94 13.34
C ARG A 232 -2.69 -4.48 12.25
N PHE A 233 -2.88 -3.69 11.18
CA PHE A 233 -3.68 -4.05 10.01
C PHE A 233 -2.77 -4.67 8.95
N ILE A 234 -2.72 -6.01 8.90
CA ILE A 234 -1.70 -6.72 8.13
C ILE A 234 -2.12 -7.05 6.70
N ASP A 235 -3.40 -7.30 6.44
CA ASP A 235 -3.89 -7.63 5.09
C ASP A 235 -5.34 -7.18 4.83
N PRO A 236 -5.72 -5.93 5.20
CA PRO A 236 -7.06 -5.43 4.93
C PRO A 236 -7.30 -5.30 3.42
N ILE A 237 -8.55 -5.42 3.01
CA ILE A 237 -8.95 -5.14 1.63
C ILE A 237 -9.32 -3.66 1.53
N ILE A 238 -8.64 -2.93 0.63
CA ILE A 238 -8.87 -1.52 0.39
C ILE A 238 -9.51 -1.33 -0.99
N GLY A 239 -10.63 -0.61 -1.02
CA GLY A 239 -11.27 -0.20 -2.25
C GLY A 239 -11.28 1.32 -2.38
N PHE A 240 -11.28 1.83 -3.62
CA PHE A 240 -11.25 3.26 -3.91
C PHE A 240 -12.49 3.70 -4.65
N GLU A 241 -13.00 4.85 -4.27
CA GLU A 241 -13.98 5.57 -5.04
C GLU A 241 -13.30 6.36 -6.18
N ARG A 242 -14.07 6.70 -7.22
CA ARG A 242 -13.54 7.40 -8.40
C ARG A 242 -12.76 8.68 -8.10
N PRO A 243 -13.17 9.53 -7.14
CA PRO A 243 -12.43 10.76 -6.84
C PRO A 243 -11.01 10.48 -6.37
N LEU A 244 -10.80 9.51 -5.46
CA LEU A 244 -9.47 9.16 -4.97
C LEU A 244 -8.60 8.56 -6.08
N LEU A 245 -9.18 7.71 -6.93
CA LEU A 245 -8.44 7.13 -8.05
C LEU A 245 -7.95 8.23 -9.01
N GLY A 246 -8.76 9.27 -9.24
CA GLY A 246 -8.37 10.44 -10.02
C GLY A 246 -7.19 11.20 -9.41
N LEU A 247 -7.20 11.43 -8.09
CA LEU A 247 -6.10 12.08 -7.37
C LEU A 247 -4.81 11.26 -7.42
N LEU A 248 -4.90 9.95 -7.18
CA LEU A 248 -3.76 9.04 -7.26
C LEU A 248 -3.14 9.01 -8.66
N SER A 249 -3.96 8.98 -9.71
CA SER A 249 -3.49 9.06 -11.10
C SER A 249 -2.80 10.39 -11.39
N SER A 250 -3.34 11.50 -10.90
CA SER A 250 -2.74 12.83 -11.05
C SER A 250 -1.44 12.99 -10.25
N ALA A 251 -1.31 12.32 -9.12
CA ALA A 251 -0.09 12.35 -8.31
C ALA A 251 1.10 11.61 -8.97
N ILE A 252 0.83 10.69 -9.89
CA ILE A 252 1.87 10.12 -10.76
C ILE A 252 2.53 11.21 -11.61
N GLU A 253 1.77 12.21 -12.04
CA GLU A 253 2.28 13.31 -12.85
C GLU A 253 2.87 14.45 -12.00
N SER A 254 2.26 14.74 -10.85
CA SER A 254 2.65 15.86 -9.98
C SER A 254 2.56 15.50 -8.50
N GLU A 255 3.68 15.60 -7.80
CA GLU A 255 3.79 15.32 -6.36
C GLU A 255 2.99 16.32 -5.48
N SER A 256 2.66 17.50 -6.02
CA SER A 256 1.80 18.47 -5.31
C SER A 256 0.41 17.91 -4.98
N LYS A 257 -0.04 16.87 -5.70
CA LYS A 257 -1.31 16.18 -5.42
C LYS A 257 -1.30 15.29 -4.20
N VAL A 258 -0.13 15.01 -3.62
CA VAL A 258 -0.03 14.14 -2.42
C VAL A 258 -0.76 14.75 -1.22
N SER A 259 -0.69 16.06 -1.02
CA SER A 259 -1.43 16.73 0.06
C SER A 259 -2.94 16.62 -0.11
N GLU A 260 -3.45 16.64 -1.35
CA GLU A 260 -4.87 16.42 -1.65
C GLU A 260 -5.28 14.97 -1.36
N ILE A 261 -4.42 14.00 -1.67
CA ILE A 261 -4.66 12.57 -1.34
C ILE A 261 -4.76 12.38 0.17
N LEU A 262 -3.81 12.91 0.95
CA LEU A 262 -3.83 12.81 2.40
C LEU A 262 -5.08 13.47 2.98
N SER A 263 -5.46 14.65 2.46
CA SER A 263 -6.70 15.34 2.84
C SER A 263 -7.95 14.51 2.58
N ALA A 264 -8.01 13.82 1.43
CA ALA A 264 -9.14 12.97 1.08
C ALA A 264 -9.21 11.73 1.98
N ILE A 265 -8.08 11.06 2.22
CA ILE A 265 -8.02 9.82 3.00
C ILE A 265 -8.40 10.08 4.46
N TYR A 266 -7.82 11.12 5.09
CA TYR A 266 -8.03 11.43 6.50
C TYR A 266 -9.20 12.39 6.76
N SER A 267 -9.92 12.82 5.73
CA SER A 267 -11.01 13.81 5.85
C SER A 267 -10.56 15.06 6.61
N LEU A 268 -9.36 15.59 6.31
CA LEU A 268 -8.72 16.68 7.04
C LEU A 268 -9.57 17.95 7.03
N SER A 269 -9.57 18.67 8.13
CA SER A 269 -10.13 20.01 8.28
C SER A 269 -9.42 21.03 7.39
N GLN A 270 -10.01 22.21 7.21
CA GLN A 270 -9.39 23.29 6.44
C GLN A 270 -8.05 23.75 7.03
N GLU A 271 -7.95 23.84 8.35
CA GLU A 271 -6.72 24.23 9.07
C GLU A 271 -5.59 23.20 8.87
N GLU A 272 -5.91 21.90 8.93
CA GLU A 272 -4.95 20.82 8.68
C GLU A 272 -4.45 20.81 7.24
N ARG A 273 -5.32 21.13 6.24
CA ARG A 273 -4.95 21.27 4.83
C ARG A 273 -4.00 22.44 4.60
N GLU A 274 -4.27 23.58 5.24
CA GLU A 274 -3.41 24.76 5.17
C GLU A 274 -2.04 24.49 5.77
N SER A 275 -1.99 23.77 6.90
CA SER A 275 -0.73 23.34 7.52
C SER A 275 0.08 22.41 6.62
N LEU A 276 -0.57 21.48 5.90
CA LEU A 276 0.10 20.61 4.95
C LEU A 276 0.65 21.38 3.75
N SER A 277 -0.12 22.34 3.23
CA SER A 277 0.28 23.16 2.07
C SER A 277 1.42 24.12 2.40
N ALA A 278 1.52 24.59 3.64
CA ALA A 278 2.61 25.46 4.09
C ALA A 278 3.98 24.77 4.14
N ILE A 279 4.01 23.43 4.07
CA ILE A 279 5.24 22.63 4.01
C ILE A 279 5.79 22.54 2.56
N GLU A 280 5.01 22.97 1.57
CA GLU A 280 5.39 22.95 0.14
C GLU A 280 6.21 24.18 -0.29
N LEU A 281 6.36 25.18 0.55
CA LEU A 281 7.12 26.42 0.33
C LEU A 281 8.51 26.34 1.01
#